data_88b307a9fc1a5ecb2478803834b5a20a
#
_entry.id   88b307a9fc1a5ecb2478803834b5a20a
#
_cell.length_a   1.000
_cell.length_b   1.000
_cell.length_c   1.000
_cell.angle_alpha   90.00
_cell.angle_beta   90.00
_cell.angle_gamma   90.00
#
_symmetry.space_group_name_H-M   'P 1'
#
loop_
_entity.id
_entity.type
_entity.pdbx_description
1 polymer ?
#
loop_
_entity_poly.entity_id
_entity_poly.type
_entity_poly.pdbx_seq_one_letter_code
_entity_poly.pdbx_strand_id
1 'polypeptide(L)'
;MAFPWRRRNKPGTLRAAESDDARYLSEWVSTRRGIEGFVEPRTAVTDTTMLLVAVDGEWTRRRVPSVEWAHNFANKNGIPSYDAAVVGYPDRMREWNKRQKEL
;
A
#
# COMPACT_ATOMS: atom_id res chain seq x y z
N MET A 1 -3.85 -26.45 -20.12
CA MET A 1 -3.67 -25.94 -20.26
C MET A 1 -3.40 -25.46 -20.26
N ALA A 2 -3.38 -25.40 -19.99
CA ALA A 2 -3.12 -24.70 -20.03
C ALA A 2 -2.95 -24.14 -19.86
N PHE A 3 -2.70 -24.01 -19.66
CA PHE A 3 -2.37 -23.22 -19.54
C PHE A 3 -1.85 -23.03 -19.57
N PRO A 4 -1.52 -23.04 -19.63
CA PRO A 4 -0.83 -22.61 -19.59
C PRO A 4 -0.54 -22.18 -19.30
N TRP A 5 -0.36 -21.88 -19.27
CA TRP A 5 -0.06 -21.09 -18.99
C TRP A 5 0.22 -20.74 -18.46
N ARG A 6 0.39 -20.79 -18.37
CA ARG A 6 0.67 -20.40 -18.12
C ARG A 6 1.25 -20.18 -17.88
N ARG A 7 1.79 -20.02 -17.97
CA ARG A 7 2.33 -19.62 -18.01
C ARG A 7 2.99 -19.23 -17.75
N ARG A 8 3.57 -18.79 -17.46
CA ARG A 8 4.16 -18.26 -17.48
C ARG A 8 4.77 -17.65 -16.73
N ASN A 9 5.01 -17.54 -16.53
CA ASN A 9 5.51 -16.71 -15.95
C ASN A 9 5.48 -16.23 -14.96
N LYS A 10 5.51 -17.31 -14.49
CA LYS A 10 5.40 -16.25 -13.80
C LYS A 10 4.12 -15.58 -13.59
N PRO A 11 3.13 -15.53 -14.44
CA PRO A 11 1.87 -14.84 -14.21
C PRO A 11 1.15 -15.31 -12.96
N GLY A 12 1.14 -16.59 -12.67
CA GLY A 12 0.49 -17.11 -11.49
C GLY A 12 1.15 -16.65 -10.20
N THR A 13 2.47 -16.67 -10.17
CA THR A 13 3.23 -16.25 -9.01
C THR A 13 3.03 -14.76 -8.73
N LEU A 14 3.07 -13.96 -9.76
CA LEU A 14 2.89 -12.53 -9.63
C LEU A 14 1.49 -12.20 -9.09
N ARG A 15 0.49 -12.90 -9.61
CA ARG A 15 -0.88 -12.72 -9.18
C ARG A 15 -1.07 -13.09 -7.71
N ALA A 16 -0.44 -14.16 -7.27
CA ALA A 16 -0.50 -14.59 -5.88
C ALA A 16 0.08 -13.54 -4.94
N ALA A 17 1.23 -12.96 -5.31
CA ALA A 17 1.86 -11.91 -4.52
C ALA A 17 0.97 -10.69 -4.43
N GLU A 18 0.36 -10.28 -5.55
CA GLU A 18 -0.56 -9.15 -5.56
C GLU A 18 -1.76 -9.40 -4.67
N SER A 19 -2.32 -10.62 -4.70
CA SER A 19 -3.45 -10.99 -3.87
C SER A 19 -3.11 -10.92 -2.39
N ASP A 20 -1.92 -11.38 -2.02
CA ASP A 20 -1.48 -11.38 -0.63
C ASP A 20 -1.31 -9.95 -0.12
N ASP A 21 -0.70 -9.08 -0.93
CA ASP A 21 -0.53 -7.68 -0.56
C ASP A 21 -1.88 -6.99 -0.45
N ALA A 22 -2.80 -7.24 -1.38
CA ALA A 22 -4.13 -6.65 -1.35
C ALA A 22 -4.90 -7.10 -0.11
N ARG A 23 -4.82 -8.39 0.23
CA ARG A 23 -5.48 -8.92 1.41
C ARG A 23 -4.92 -8.30 2.69
N TYR A 24 -3.60 -8.20 2.76
CA TYR A 24 -2.94 -7.57 3.90
C TYR A 24 -3.42 -6.13 4.09
N LEU A 25 -3.45 -5.35 3.01
CA LEU A 25 -3.88 -3.96 3.07
C LEU A 25 -5.35 -3.85 3.49
N SER A 26 -6.20 -4.74 2.98
CA SER A 26 -7.63 -4.76 3.35
C SER A 26 -7.81 -5.05 4.83
N GLU A 27 -7.07 -6.00 5.37
CA GLU A 27 -7.13 -6.34 6.78
C GLU A 27 -6.64 -5.19 7.64
N TRP A 28 -5.57 -4.55 7.22
CA TRP A 28 -5.01 -3.41 7.94
C TRP A 28 -6.02 -2.27 8.03
N VAL A 29 -6.69 -1.99 6.92
CA VAL A 29 -7.72 -0.94 6.86
C VAL A 29 -8.89 -1.28 7.78
N SER A 30 -9.29 -2.55 7.84
CA SER A 30 -10.46 -2.96 8.60
C SER A 30 -10.28 -2.84 10.11
N THR A 31 -9.04 -2.75 10.59
CA THR A 31 -8.75 -2.74 12.02
C THR A 31 -8.25 -1.39 12.53
N ARG A 32 -8.18 -0.37 11.68
CA ARG A 32 -7.66 0.94 12.08
C ARG A 32 -8.60 2.04 11.64
N ARG A 33 -8.37 3.24 12.18
CA ARG A 33 -9.24 4.39 11.96
C ARG A 33 -8.47 5.58 11.41
N GLY A 34 -9.21 6.47 10.73
CA GLY A 34 -8.66 7.73 10.24
C GLY A 34 -7.50 7.53 9.30
N ILE A 35 -7.62 6.56 8.42
CA ILE A 35 -6.54 6.15 7.53
C ILE A 35 -6.47 7.08 6.34
N GLU A 36 -5.25 7.46 5.97
CA GLU A 36 -4.97 8.15 4.72
C GLU A 36 -3.97 7.32 3.93
N GLY A 37 -4.13 7.31 2.61
CA GLY A 37 -3.24 6.58 1.72
C GLY A 37 -2.28 7.51 1.00
N PHE A 38 -1.03 7.10 0.89
CA PHE A 38 0.01 7.85 0.19
C PHE A 38 0.61 6.92 -0.84
N VAL A 39 0.41 7.26 -2.10
CA VAL A 39 0.89 6.43 -3.21
C VAL A 39 2.28 6.90 -3.59
N GLU A 40 3.21 5.95 -3.59
CA GLU A 40 4.62 6.21 -3.92
C GLU A 40 4.88 5.65 -5.31
N PRO A 41 4.93 6.49 -6.34
CA PRO A 41 5.12 6.00 -7.71
C PRO A 41 6.46 5.27 -7.86
N ARG A 42 6.49 4.36 -8.81
CA ARG A 42 7.71 3.61 -9.09
C ARG A 42 8.84 4.54 -9.55
N THR A 43 10.06 4.12 -9.26
CA THR A 43 11.26 4.80 -9.75
C THR A 43 12.07 3.79 -10.56
N ALA A 44 13.28 4.20 -10.98
CA ALA A 44 14.17 3.31 -11.71
C ALA A 44 14.55 2.08 -10.87
N VAL A 45 14.51 2.19 -9.55
CA VAL A 45 14.98 1.12 -8.65
C VAL A 45 13.92 0.60 -7.70
N THR A 46 12.72 1.18 -7.67
CA THR A 46 11.66 0.75 -6.75
C THR A 46 10.35 0.56 -7.48
N ASP A 47 9.53 -0.36 -6.98
CA ASP A 47 8.18 -0.58 -7.48
C ASP A 47 7.23 0.47 -6.90
N THR A 48 6.03 0.55 -7.47
CA THR A 48 4.96 1.36 -6.90
C THR A 48 4.56 0.76 -5.55
N THR A 49 4.45 1.61 -4.55
CA THR A 49 4.04 1.18 -3.21
C THR A 49 2.87 2.02 -2.72
N MET A 50 2.11 1.45 -1.80
CA MET A 50 1.04 2.15 -1.11
C MET A 50 1.35 2.18 0.37
N LEU A 51 1.39 3.38 0.92
CA LEU A 51 1.58 3.63 2.34
C LEU A 51 0.24 3.99 2.94
N LEU A 52 -0.15 3.31 4.01
CA LEU A 52 -1.37 3.65 4.75
C LEU A 52 -0.96 4.15 6.13
N VAL A 53 -1.53 5.27 6.55
CA VAL A 53 -1.21 5.89 7.83
C VAL A 53 -2.50 6.09 8.61
N ALA A 54 -2.57 5.51 9.81
CA ALA A 54 -3.74 5.60 10.67
C ALA A 54 -3.73 6.89 11.48
N VAL A 55 -4.82 7.14 12.20
CA VAL A 55 -5.00 8.39 12.94
C VAL A 55 -3.91 8.62 13.98
N ASP A 56 -3.39 7.57 14.58
CA ASP A 56 -2.34 7.67 15.61
C ASP A 56 -0.92 7.73 15.03
N GLY A 57 -0.82 7.67 13.71
CA GLY A 57 0.47 7.69 13.03
C GLY A 57 1.05 6.33 12.70
N GLU A 58 0.42 5.26 13.18
CA GLU A 58 0.84 3.91 12.80
C GLU A 58 0.71 3.76 11.28
N TRP A 59 1.68 3.07 10.66
CA TRP A 59 1.69 2.99 9.20
C TRP A 59 2.18 1.64 8.73
N THR A 60 1.81 1.33 7.48
CA THR A 60 2.30 0.14 6.79
C THR A 60 2.51 0.48 5.32
N ARG A 61 3.35 -0.28 4.65
CA ARG A 61 3.69 -0.07 3.24
C ARG A 61 3.73 -1.41 2.53
N ARG A 62 3.09 -1.48 1.36
CA ARG A 62 3.12 -2.68 0.52
C ARG A 62 3.26 -2.31 -0.94
N ARG A 63 3.89 -3.18 -1.71
CA ARG A 63 3.93 -3.02 -3.15
C ARG A 63 2.54 -3.23 -3.72
N VAL A 64 2.22 -2.47 -4.76
CA VAL A 64 0.93 -2.57 -5.44
C VAL A 64 1.19 -2.56 -6.95
N PRO A 65 0.22 -3.04 -7.75
CA PRO A 65 0.44 -3.17 -9.19
C PRO A 65 0.68 -1.85 -9.92
N SER A 66 0.01 -0.77 -9.48
CA SER A 66 0.11 0.52 -10.17
C SER A 66 -0.42 1.64 -9.27
N VAL A 67 -0.12 2.87 -9.68
CA VAL A 67 -0.67 4.06 -9.02
C VAL A 67 -2.20 4.04 -9.10
N GLU A 68 -2.72 3.68 -10.27
CA GLU A 68 -4.16 3.62 -10.48
C GLU A 68 -4.82 2.60 -9.55
N TRP A 69 -4.22 1.42 -9.42
CA TRP A 69 -4.72 0.39 -8.52
C TRP A 69 -4.80 0.93 -7.08
N ALA A 70 -3.76 1.64 -6.66
CA ALA A 70 -3.69 2.16 -5.29
C ALA A 70 -4.82 3.15 -5.01
N HIS A 71 -5.06 4.10 -5.91
CA HIS A 71 -6.13 5.06 -5.73
C HIS A 71 -7.51 4.39 -5.78
N ASN A 72 -7.68 3.38 -6.65
CA ASN A 72 -8.93 2.63 -6.71
C ASN A 72 -9.17 1.86 -5.42
N PHE A 73 -8.14 1.25 -4.87
CA PHE A 73 -8.23 0.54 -3.59
C PHE A 73 -8.68 1.50 -2.49
N ALA A 74 -8.06 2.67 -2.42
CA ALA A 74 -8.42 3.68 -1.42
C ALA A 74 -9.88 4.11 -1.58
N ASN A 75 -10.29 4.39 -2.83
CA ASN A 75 -11.66 4.79 -3.12
C ASN A 75 -12.67 3.73 -2.67
N LYS A 76 -12.38 2.47 -2.95
CA LYS A 76 -13.27 1.37 -2.56
C LYS A 76 -13.41 1.26 -1.04
N ASN A 77 -12.40 1.67 -0.32
CA ASN A 77 -12.40 1.59 1.14
C ASN A 77 -12.74 2.91 1.83
N GLY A 78 -13.13 3.91 1.05
CA GLY A 78 -13.50 5.21 1.60
C GLY A 78 -12.34 5.98 2.21
N ILE A 79 -11.14 5.75 1.72
CA ILE A 79 -9.91 6.35 2.24
C ILE A 79 -9.42 7.42 1.27
N PRO A 80 -9.12 8.64 1.76
CA PRO A 80 -8.47 9.62 0.89
C PRO A 80 -7.07 9.13 0.52
N SER A 81 -6.65 9.39 -0.71
CA SER A 81 -5.35 8.98 -1.16
C SER A 81 -4.66 10.11 -1.92
N TYR A 82 -3.35 10.19 -1.76
CA TYR A 82 -2.54 11.28 -2.28
C TYR A 82 -1.29 10.73 -2.95
N ASP A 83 -0.69 11.55 -3.82
CA ASP A 83 0.62 11.26 -4.38
C ASP A 83 1.66 11.71 -3.35
N ALA A 84 2.42 10.77 -2.82
CA ALA A 84 3.40 11.04 -1.77
C ALA A 84 4.47 12.04 -2.22
N ALA A 85 4.83 12.02 -3.51
CA ALA A 85 5.83 12.94 -4.04
C ALA A 85 5.35 14.38 -4.03
N VAL A 86 4.03 14.59 -4.07
CA VAL A 86 3.44 15.93 -4.08
C VAL A 86 3.19 16.45 -2.68
N VAL A 87 2.57 15.61 -1.82
CA VAL A 87 2.12 16.09 -0.51
C VAL A 87 3.07 15.76 0.64
N GLY A 88 4.01 14.83 0.43
CA GLY A 88 4.88 14.37 1.51
C GLY A 88 4.15 13.47 2.49
N TYR A 89 4.74 13.29 3.66
CA TYR A 89 4.21 12.37 4.68
C TYR A 89 3.73 13.16 5.89
N PRO A 90 2.70 12.68 6.58
CA PRO A 90 2.15 13.41 7.73
C PRO A 90 3.10 13.37 8.93
N ASP A 91 3.09 14.44 9.73
CA ASP A 91 3.92 14.54 10.92
C ASP A 91 3.62 13.45 11.94
N ARG A 92 2.36 13.03 12.05
CA ARG A 92 1.97 12.00 13.01
C ARG A 92 2.71 10.69 12.78
N MET A 93 3.12 10.43 11.55
CA MET A 93 3.90 9.24 11.21
C MET A 93 5.29 9.30 11.86
N ARG A 94 5.92 10.47 11.79
CA ARG A 94 7.23 10.68 12.43
C ARG A 94 7.11 10.58 13.95
N GLU A 95 6.05 11.12 14.50
CA GLU A 95 5.80 11.07 15.94
C GLU A 95 5.57 9.65 16.41
N TRP A 96 4.83 8.87 15.63
CA TRP A 96 4.62 7.45 15.94
C TRP A 96 5.95 6.70 15.94
N ASN A 97 6.78 6.93 14.92
CA ASN A 97 8.10 6.30 14.83
C ASN A 97 8.96 6.65 16.05
N LYS A 98 8.91 7.90 16.46
CA LYS A 98 9.66 8.35 17.62
C LYS A 98 9.21 7.63 18.90
N ARG A 99 7.89 7.52 19.08
CA ARG A 99 7.36 6.80 20.25
C ARG A 99 7.79 5.34 20.26
N GLN A 100 7.83 4.70 19.09
CA GLN A 100 8.25 3.30 19.02
C GLN A 100 9.72 3.12 19.41
N LYS A 101 10.55 4.09 19.10
CA LYS A 101 11.98 4.02 19.48
C LYS A 101 12.18 4.22 20.98
N GLU A 102 11.24 4.85 21.65
CA GLU A 102 11.35 5.14 23.08
C GLU A 102 10.81 4.02 23.97
N LEU A 103 10.23 3.00 23.36
CA LEU A 103 9.66 1.87 24.11
C LEU A 103 10.72 0.89 24.58
#